data_fd0e522a1f36aaf3f8970f1bedcacf3d
#
_entry.id   fd0e522a1f36aaf3f8970f1bedcacf3d
#
_cell.length_a   1.000
_cell.length_b   1.000
_cell.length_c   1.000
_cell.angle_alpha   90.00
_cell.angle_beta   90.00
_cell.angle_gamma   90.00
#
_symmetry.space_group_name_H-M   'P 1'
#
loop_
_entity.id
_entity.type
_entity.pdbx_description
1 polymer ?
#
loop_
_entity_poly.entity_id
_entity_poly.type
_entity_poly.pdbx_seq_one_letter_code
_entity_poly.pdbx_strand_id
1 'polypeptide(L)'
;MNFQKIPPVYTSDQLLDLAFGKARKKNKAKKIEGERLEIYQKKECSKLDIIKDNMSDRLQQILADFPSFDSMNNFYNKLVRLTLDYSELKKSLGAVNWALKTLRVLHKDYVRKIAKTQDISKVISLSKEFYGRISSIIKQINPNLHFLERARRIMRTYPDVKEIFTVCVYGFPNVGKTTLLNKLTGAQAKVASYAFTTQTINSGFVTLDGTKIQVLDVPGTLARDDKMNLIEIQAELVRKELANIIVYVFDVTESSGYSLEKQEQLFKKLGKDKKVLVYLSKQDIASPDQLKDLKHDIVDLAQLKEQIKALAAKEKL
;
A
#
# COMPACT_ATOMS: atom_id res chain seq x y z
N MET A 1 -3.85 0.64 7.76
CA MET A 1 -3.48 1.70 6.78
C MET A 1 -4.11 1.35 5.45
N ASN A 2 -4.81 2.25 4.77
CA ASN A 2 -5.54 1.89 3.55
C ASN A 2 -4.90 2.54 2.32
N PHE A 3 -3.99 1.83 1.67
CA PHE A 3 -3.31 2.28 0.45
C PHE A 3 -4.20 2.31 -0.79
N GLN A 4 -5.36 1.65 -0.75
CA GLN A 4 -6.29 1.61 -1.90
C GLN A 4 -6.88 2.98 -2.24
N LYS A 5 -6.87 3.91 -1.28
CA LYS A 5 -7.40 5.27 -1.43
C LYS A 5 -6.43 6.27 -2.07
N ILE A 6 -5.15 5.91 -2.29
CA ILE A 6 -4.18 6.81 -2.92
C ILE A 6 -4.64 7.12 -4.36
N PRO A 7 -4.95 8.39 -4.69
CA PRO A 7 -5.44 8.76 -6.01
C PRO A 7 -4.34 8.66 -7.07
N PRO A 8 -4.69 8.65 -8.37
CA PRO A 8 -3.72 8.61 -9.45
C PRO A 8 -2.77 9.81 -9.43
N VAL A 9 -1.48 9.55 -9.69
CA VAL A 9 -0.48 10.60 -9.85
C VAL A 9 -0.42 10.96 -11.34
N TYR A 10 -0.72 12.22 -11.63
CA TYR A 10 -0.74 12.74 -13.01
C TYR A 10 0.67 12.98 -13.53
N THR A 11 0.87 12.84 -14.85
CA THR A 11 2.10 13.23 -15.53
C THR A 11 2.26 14.75 -15.58
N SER A 12 3.46 15.23 -15.91
CA SER A 12 3.72 16.67 -16.09
C SER A 12 2.77 17.31 -17.08
N ASP A 13 2.54 16.68 -18.24
CA ASP A 13 1.69 17.22 -19.28
C ASP A 13 0.22 17.30 -18.84
N GLN A 14 -0.27 16.26 -18.17
CA GLN A 14 -1.63 16.26 -17.60
C GLN A 14 -1.80 17.37 -16.55
N LEU A 15 -0.80 17.59 -15.68
CA LEU A 15 -0.85 18.66 -14.68
C LEU A 15 -0.89 20.03 -15.33
N LEU A 16 -0.05 20.25 -16.35
CA LEU A 16 0.02 21.50 -17.10
C LEU A 16 -1.29 21.77 -17.86
N ASP A 17 -1.80 20.80 -18.59
CA ASP A 17 -3.05 20.93 -19.36
C ASP A 17 -4.24 21.28 -18.48
N LEU A 18 -4.36 20.61 -17.32
CA LEU A 18 -5.43 20.88 -16.37
C LEU A 18 -5.34 22.28 -15.77
N ALA A 19 -4.13 22.75 -15.40
CA ALA A 19 -3.94 24.05 -14.79
C ALA A 19 -4.16 25.18 -15.81
N PHE A 20 -3.55 25.07 -16.98
CA PHE A 20 -3.72 26.08 -18.06
C PHE A 20 -5.14 26.09 -18.61
N GLY A 21 -5.78 24.91 -18.78
CA GLY A 21 -7.17 24.80 -19.21
C GLY A 21 -8.13 25.50 -18.24
N LYS A 22 -7.93 25.29 -16.93
CA LYS A 22 -8.74 25.95 -15.88
C LYS A 22 -8.53 27.46 -15.84
N ALA A 23 -7.28 27.92 -16.01
CA ALA A 23 -6.96 29.35 -16.06
C ALA A 23 -7.62 30.05 -17.25
N ARG A 24 -7.59 29.42 -18.44
CA ARG A 24 -8.26 29.94 -19.66
C ARG A 24 -9.78 30.07 -19.48
N LYS A 25 -10.43 29.04 -18.91
CA LYS A 25 -11.89 29.04 -18.70
C LYS A 25 -12.34 30.10 -17.70
N LYS A 26 -11.71 30.16 -16.51
CA LYS A 26 -12.09 31.11 -15.45
C LYS A 26 -11.83 32.57 -15.82
N ASN A 27 -10.77 32.85 -16.58
CA ASN A 27 -10.43 34.22 -16.94
C ASN A 27 -11.39 34.82 -18.00
N LYS A 28 -12.01 33.98 -18.84
CA LYS A 28 -13.05 34.42 -19.77
C LYS A 28 -14.33 34.91 -19.07
N ALA A 29 -14.65 34.36 -17.91
CA ALA A 29 -15.88 34.67 -17.18
C ALA A 29 -15.79 35.90 -16.27
N LYS A 30 -14.58 36.47 -16.07
CA LYS A 30 -14.37 37.56 -15.10
C LYS A 30 -14.44 38.92 -15.78
N LYS A 31 -15.50 39.70 -15.55
CA LYS A 31 -15.53 41.13 -15.88
C LYS A 31 -14.66 41.88 -14.86
N ILE A 32 -13.74 42.70 -15.34
CA ILE A 32 -12.86 43.53 -14.49
C ILE A 32 -12.98 44.95 -15.01
N GLU A 33 -13.29 45.88 -14.14
CA GLU A 33 -13.39 47.31 -14.39
C GLU A 33 -12.11 48.03 -13.95
N GLY A 34 -11.80 49.18 -14.57
CA GLY A 34 -10.62 49.97 -14.26
C GLY A 34 -9.93 50.51 -15.55
N GLU A 35 -8.78 51.13 -15.38
CA GLU A 35 -7.94 51.58 -16.48
C GLU A 35 -7.37 50.39 -17.27
N ARG A 36 -7.08 50.60 -18.54
CA ARG A 36 -6.61 49.55 -19.47
C ARG A 36 -5.42 48.75 -18.90
N LEU A 37 -4.43 49.40 -18.33
CA LEU A 37 -3.26 48.75 -17.73
C LEU A 37 -3.65 47.91 -16.53
N GLU A 38 -4.45 48.46 -15.61
CA GLU A 38 -4.92 47.72 -14.40
C GLU A 38 -5.72 46.48 -14.77
N ILE A 39 -6.58 46.58 -15.80
CA ILE A 39 -7.36 45.44 -16.29
C ILE A 39 -6.42 44.32 -16.74
N TYR A 40 -5.36 44.63 -17.50
CA TYR A 40 -4.38 43.63 -17.94
C TYR A 40 -3.61 43.06 -16.77
N GLN A 41 -3.12 43.85 -15.83
CA GLN A 41 -2.43 43.40 -14.65
C GLN A 41 -3.31 42.44 -13.82
N LYS A 42 -4.53 42.86 -13.47
CA LYS A 42 -5.49 42.04 -12.69
C LYS A 42 -5.85 40.73 -13.42
N LYS A 43 -6.04 40.76 -14.73
CA LYS A 43 -6.33 39.56 -15.54
C LYS A 43 -5.16 38.58 -15.54
N GLU A 44 -3.94 39.05 -15.78
CA GLU A 44 -2.77 38.19 -15.86
C GLU A 44 -2.42 37.64 -14.46
N CYS A 45 -2.42 38.47 -13.40
CA CYS A 45 -2.25 37.99 -12.03
C CYS A 45 -3.27 36.91 -11.66
N SER A 46 -4.56 37.12 -12.01
CA SER A 46 -5.60 36.11 -11.78
C SER A 46 -5.35 34.79 -12.50
N LYS A 47 -4.75 34.82 -13.72
CA LYS A 47 -4.33 33.58 -14.40
C LYS A 47 -3.19 32.87 -13.66
N LEU A 48 -2.18 33.66 -13.22
CA LEU A 48 -1.05 33.13 -12.45
C LEU A 48 -1.55 32.47 -11.16
N ASP A 49 -2.48 33.13 -10.43
CA ASP A 49 -3.08 32.58 -9.20
C ASP A 49 -3.75 31.23 -9.47
N ILE A 50 -4.62 31.17 -10.49
CA ILE A 50 -5.36 29.95 -10.83
C ILE A 50 -4.41 28.78 -11.18
N ILE A 51 -3.35 29.07 -11.95
CA ILE A 51 -2.35 28.06 -12.33
C ILE A 51 -1.62 27.58 -11.08
N LYS A 52 -1.10 28.52 -10.25
CA LYS A 52 -0.38 28.20 -9.02
C LYS A 52 -1.26 27.40 -8.06
N ASP A 53 -2.50 27.82 -7.81
CA ASP A 53 -3.40 27.12 -6.89
C ASP A 53 -3.69 25.70 -7.37
N ASN A 54 -4.07 25.53 -8.65
CA ASN A 54 -4.39 24.22 -9.18
C ASN A 54 -3.20 23.24 -9.11
N MET A 55 -1.99 23.72 -9.40
CA MET A 55 -0.79 22.89 -9.32
C MET A 55 -0.40 22.61 -7.87
N SER A 56 -0.44 23.65 -7.01
CA SER A 56 -0.10 23.51 -5.60
C SER A 56 -1.00 22.50 -4.91
N ASP A 57 -2.32 22.58 -5.14
CA ASP A 57 -3.29 21.65 -4.55
C ASP A 57 -2.97 20.20 -4.94
N ARG A 58 -2.66 19.95 -6.21
CA ARG A 58 -2.35 18.60 -6.70
C ARG A 58 -1.02 18.06 -6.18
N LEU A 59 0.03 18.90 -6.15
CA LEU A 59 1.32 18.51 -5.61
C LEU A 59 1.24 18.28 -4.09
N GLN A 60 0.48 19.12 -3.37
CA GLN A 60 0.20 18.90 -1.95
C GLN A 60 -0.57 17.61 -1.70
N GLN A 61 -1.57 17.32 -2.55
CA GLN A 61 -2.35 16.10 -2.45
C GLN A 61 -1.46 14.87 -2.58
N ILE A 62 -0.52 14.83 -3.55
CA ILE A 62 0.46 13.76 -3.67
C ILE A 62 1.24 13.58 -2.37
N LEU A 63 1.75 14.66 -1.78
CA LEU A 63 2.51 14.60 -0.53
C LEU A 63 1.68 14.16 0.68
N ALA A 64 0.38 14.48 0.69
CA ALA A 64 -0.53 14.10 1.77
C ALA A 64 -1.04 12.65 1.65
N ASP A 65 -1.23 12.17 0.41
CA ASP A 65 -1.79 10.84 0.16
C ASP A 65 -0.76 9.72 0.29
N PHE A 66 0.52 10.01 0.02
CA PHE A 66 1.58 9.06 0.34
C PHE A 66 1.83 9.05 1.85
N PRO A 67 1.87 7.87 2.46
CA PRO A 67 2.03 7.77 3.91
C PRO A 67 3.40 8.24 4.37
N SER A 68 3.48 8.75 5.59
CA SER A 68 4.77 8.96 6.26
C SER A 68 5.41 7.62 6.57
N PHE A 69 6.52 7.33 5.90
CA PHE A 69 7.22 6.05 6.04
C PHE A 69 7.86 5.89 7.43
N ASP A 70 8.15 6.98 8.12
CA ASP A 70 8.76 6.95 9.45
C ASP A 70 7.73 6.59 10.54
N SER A 71 6.43 6.77 10.27
CA SER A 71 5.32 6.41 11.16
C SER A 71 4.60 5.11 10.78
N MET A 72 5.07 4.41 9.74
CA MET A 72 4.50 3.13 9.34
C MET A 72 4.90 2.02 10.31
N ASN A 73 3.97 1.05 10.52
CA ASN A 73 4.33 -0.15 11.25
C ASN A 73 5.43 -0.96 10.52
N ASN A 74 6.13 -1.80 11.27
CA ASN A 74 7.27 -2.57 10.75
C ASN A 74 6.92 -3.42 9.53
N PHE A 75 5.74 -4.00 9.48
CA PHE A 75 5.29 -4.82 8.37
C PHE A 75 5.26 -4.03 7.06
N TYR A 76 4.55 -2.89 7.02
CA TYR A 76 4.45 -2.10 5.80
C TYR A 76 5.78 -1.44 5.43
N ASN A 77 6.59 -1.03 6.41
CA ASN A 77 7.92 -0.46 6.14
C ASN A 77 8.82 -1.49 5.45
N LYS A 78 8.85 -2.74 5.94
CA LYS A 78 9.58 -3.84 5.31
C LYS A 78 9.00 -4.19 3.94
N LEU A 79 7.67 -4.21 3.80
CA LEU A 79 6.99 -4.50 2.53
C LEU A 79 7.32 -3.46 1.45
N VAL A 80 7.30 -2.16 1.79
CA VAL A 80 7.72 -1.07 0.89
C VAL A 80 9.16 -1.26 0.45
N ARG A 81 10.08 -1.52 1.38
CA ARG A 81 11.52 -1.73 1.07
C ARG A 81 11.77 -2.96 0.21
N LEU A 82 10.92 -3.97 0.32
CA LEU A 82 11.01 -5.20 -0.46
C LEU A 82 10.50 -5.02 -1.90
N THR A 83 9.47 -4.20 -2.08
CA THR A 83 8.74 -4.08 -3.35
C THR A 83 9.04 -2.83 -4.14
N LEU A 84 9.65 -1.83 -3.51
CA LEU A 84 9.97 -0.52 -4.08
C LEU A 84 11.40 -0.11 -3.76
N ASP A 85 12.01 0.66 -4.65
CA ASP A 85 13.21 1.41 -4.29
C ASP A 85 12.84 2.54 -3.31
N TYR A 86 13.13 2.29 -2.03
CA TYR A 86 12.80 3.21 -0.95
C TYR A 86 13.56 4.55 -1.05
N SER A 87 14.80 4.52 -1.56
CA SER A 87 15.59 5.73 -1.75
C SER A 87 14.97 6.60 -2.84
N GLU A 88 14.63 6.00 -3.98
CA GLU A 88 13.99 6.69 -5.09
C GLU A 88 12.59 7.20 -4.73
N LEU A 89 11.88 6.49 -3.85
CA LEU A 89 10.58 6.91 -3.34
C LEU A 89 10.69 8.21 -2.51
N LYS A 90 11.63 8.26 -1.56
CA LYS A 90 11.91 9.48 -0.76
C LYS A 90 12.38 10.63 -1.64
N LYS A 91 13.28 10.36 -2.58
CA LYS A 91 13.80 11.34 -3.54
C LYS A 91 12.68 11.91 -4.42
N SER A 92 11.76 11.07 -4.90
CA SER A 92 10.65 11.49 -5.73
C SER A 92 9.65 12.37 -4.97
N LEU A 93 9.31 12.02 -3.73
CA LEU A 93 8.51 12.88 -2.86
C LEU A 93 9.22 14.20 -2.53
N GLY A 94 10.55 14.16 -2.31
CA GLY A 94 11.38 15.34 -2.16
C GLY A 94 11.34 16.26 -3.37
N ALA A 95 11.38 15.71 -4.59
CA ALA A 95 11.26 16.46 -5.84
C ALA A 95 9.90 17.15 -6.00
N VAL A 96 8.80 16.46 -5.62
CA VAL A 96 7.45 17.06 -5.61
C VAL A 96 7.38 18.23 -4.61
N ASN A 97 7.94 18.05 -3.41
CA ASN A 97 7.98 19.11 -2.40
C ASN A 97 8.83 20.31 -2.84
N TRP A 98 9.96 20.05 -3.48
CA TRP A 98 10.80 21.09 -4.08
C TRP A 98 10.03 21.87 -5.15
N ALA A 99 9.37 21.19 -6.07
CA ALA A 99 8.56 21.82 -7.11
C ALA A 99 7.46 22.70 -6.53
N LEU A 100 6.75 22.21 -5.49
CA LEU A 100 5.73 22.97 -4.76
C LEU A 100 6.27 24.26 -4.14
N LYS A 101 7.43 24.19 -3.47
CA LYS A 101 8.08 25.37 -2.87
C LYS A 101 8.53 26.36 -3.94
N THR A 102 9.18 25.87 -4.99
CA THR A 102 9.69 26.68 -6.09
C THR A 102 8.56 27.39 -6.85
N LEU A 103 7.45 26.68 -7.09
CA LEU A 103 6.25 27.24 -7.68
C LEU A 103 5.69 28.43 -6.90
N ARG A 104 5.62 28.32 -5.56
CA ARG A 104 5.13 29.41 -4.69
C ARG A 104 6.04 30.64 -4.72
N VAL A 105 7.35 30.42 -4.72
CA VAL A 105 8.33 31.50 -4.80
C VAL A 105 8.25 32.20 -6.16
N LEU A 106 8.23 31.43 -7.23
CA LEU A 106 8.12 31.93 -8.59
C LEU A 106 6.85 32.76 -8.78
N HIS A 107 5.71 32.25 -8.34
CA HIS A 107 4.43 32.97 -8.42
C HIS A 107 4.49 34.32 -7.71
N LYS A 108 4.98 34.37 -6.47
CA LYS A 108 5.09 35.62 -5.70
C LYS A 108 5.98 36.66 -6.41
N ASP A 109 7.08 36.21 -7.01
CA ASP A 109 8.00 37.09 -7.75
C ASP A 109 7.34 37.70 -9.00
N TYR A 110 6.66 36.84 -9.80
CA TYR A 110 6.04 37.32 -11.05
C TYR A 110 4.81 38.20 -10.81
N VAL A 111 3.99 37.90 -9.81
CA VAL A 111 2.87 38.78 -9.42
C VAL A 111 3.39 40.15 -9.00
N ARG A 112 4.49 40.21 -8.24
CA ARG A 112 5.13 41.48 -7.84
C ARG A 112 5.67 42.26 -9.06
N LYS A 113 6.32 41.58 -10.01
CA LYS A 113 6.85 42.19 -11.23
C LYS A 113 5.73 42.76 -12.09
N ILE A 114 4.64 42.01 -12.28
CA ILE A 114 3.48 42.44 -13.06
C ILE A 114 2.82 43.68 -12.42
N ALA A 115 2.62 43.66 -11.11
CA ALA A 115 1.99 44.76 -10.38
C ALA A 115 2.79 46.10 -10.46
N LYS A 116 4.13 46.02 -10.59
CA LYS A 116 5.01 47.21 -10.68
C LYS A 116 5.22 47.73 -12.09
N THR A 117 4.81 46.99 -13.11
CA THR A 117 5.05 47.33 -14.51
C THR A 117 4.03 48.34 -15.03
N GLN A 118 4.51 49.37 -15.75
CA GLN A 118 3.67 50.42 -16.37
C GLN A 118 3.38 50.17 -17.87
N ASP A 119 3.85 49.05 -18.41
CA ASP A 119 3.70 48.71 -19.83
C ASP A 119 2.94 47.38 -20.00
N ILE A 120 1.87 47.42 -20.78
CA ILE A 120 1.02 46.27 -21.10
C ILE A 120 1.82 45.16 -21.83
N SER A 121 2.71 45.53 -22.75
CA SER A 121 3.53 44.56 -23.49
C SER A 121 4.43 43.76 -22.56
N LYS A 122 4.98 44.44 -21.55
CA LYS A 122 5.80 43.84 -20.52
C LYS A 122 5.00 42.99 -19.55
N VAL A 123 3.75 43.33 -19.21
CA VAL A 123 2.82 42.49 -18.45
C VAL A 123 2.62 41.15 -19.18
N ILE A 124 2.34 41.18 -20.48
CA ILE A 124 2.13 40.00 -21.31
C ILE A 124 3.41 39.14 -21.39
N SER A 125 4.57 39.79 -21.58
CA SER A 125 5.87 39.09 -21.63
C SER A 125 6.20 38.37 -20.33
N LEU A 126 6.02 39.03 -19.18
CA LEU A 126 6.23 38.43 -17.86
C LEU A 126 5.31 37.22 -17.60
N SER A 127 4.05 37.32 -18.03
CA SER A 127 3.12 36.20 -17.93
C SER A 127 3.56 35.01 -18.76
N LYS A 128 4.01 35.23 -20.01
CA LYS A 128 4.54 34.18 -20.90
C LYS A 128 5.81 33.55 -20.30
N GLU A 129 6.69 34.34 -19.73
CA GLU A 129 7.90 33.86 -19.07
C GLU A 129 7.56 32.99 -17.85
N PHE A 130 6.60 33.42 -17.03
CA PHE A 130 6.10 32.60 -15.92
C PHE A 130 5.58 31.25 -16.40
N TYR A 131 4.78 31.22 -17.49
CA TYR A 131 4.27 29.95 -18.05
C TYR A 131 5.39 29.03 -18.51
N GLY A 132 6.43 29.56 -19.16
CA GLY A 132 7.59 28.78 -19.56
C GLY A 132 8.35 28.19 -18.36
N ARG A 133 8.61 29.03 -17.35
CA ARG A 133 9.34 28.60 -16.14
C ARG A 133 8.59 27.55 -15.33
N ILE A 134 7.28 27.74 -15.16
CA ILE A 134 6.45 26.77 -14.43
C ILE A 134 6.38 25.43 -15.18
N SER A 135 6.24 25.48 -16.52
CA SER A 135 6.25 24.30 -17.36
C SER A 135 7.59 23.55 -17.24
N SER A 136 8.71 24.26 -17.20
CA SER A 136 10.03 23.68 -17.01
C SER A 136 10.17 22.97 -15.66
N ILE A 137 9.73 23.61 -14.55
CA ILE A 137 9.76 23.02 -13.21
C ILE A 137 8.94 21.72 -13.16
N ILE A 138 7.73 21.72 -13.69
CA ILE A 138 6.85 20.54 -13.66
C ILE A 138 7.39 19.44 -14.57
N LYS A 139 7.94 19.77 -15.74
CA LYS A 139 8.59 18.78 -16.62
C LYS A 139 9.85 18.18 -15.99
N GLN A 140 10.61 18.94 -15.22
CA GLN A 140 11.80 18.46 -14.54
C GLN A 140 11.50 17.33 -13.55
N ILE A 141 10.35 17.37 -12.89
CA ILE A 141 9.94 16.31 -11.93
C ILE A 141 9.13 15.18 -12.59
N ASN A 142 8.95 15.18 -13.92
CA ASN A 142 8.16 14.17 -14.61
C ASN A 142 8.63 12.73 -14.37
N PRO A 143 9.93 12.40 -14.38
CA PRO A 143 10.40 11.05 -14.02
C PRO A 143 9.97 10.63 -12.62
N ASN A 144 9.98 11.57 -11.66
CA ASN A 144 9.54 11.32 -10.29
C ASN A 144 8.03 11.08 -10.19
N LEU A 145 7.22 11.83 -10.95
CA LEU A 145 5.77 11.60 -11.03
C LEU A 145 5.45 10.21 -11.61
N HIS A 146 6.17 9.79 -12.65
CA HIS A 146 6.03 8.44 -13.20
C HIS A 146 6.43 7.35 -12.20
N PHE A 147 7.52 7.57 -11.44
CA PHE A 147 7.91 6.64 -10.39
C PHE A 147 6.83 6.55 -9.31
N LEU A 148 6.32 7.68 -8.83
CA LEU A 148 5.26 7.73 -7.81
C LEU A 148 3.97 7.06 -8.28
N GLU A 149 3.59 7.19 -9.56
CA GLU A 149 2.42 6.47 -10.10
C GLU A 149 2.65 4.94 -10.11
N ARG A 150 3.85 4.46 -10.46
CA ARG A 150 4.19 3.03 -10.35
C ARG A 150 4.16 2.57 -8.89
N ALA A 151 4.79 3.33 -8.00
CA ALA A 151 4.78 3.05 -6.56
C ALA A 151 3.37 2.97 -6.00
N ARG A 152 2.50 3.92 -6.36
CA ARG A 152 1.08 3.91 -6.01
C ARG A 152 0.38 2.63 -6.43
N ARG A 153 0.57 2.19 -7.69
CA ARG A 153 -0.05 0.96 -8.21
C ARG A 153 0.38 -0.26 -7.39
N ILE A 154 1.66 -0.34 -7.05
CA ILE A 154 2.21 -1.39 -6.20
C ILE A 154 1.61 -1.31 -4.79
N MET A 155 1.65 -0.14 -4.15
CA MET A 155 1.13 0.04 -2.79
C MET A 155 -0.37 -0.25 -2.68
N ARG A 156 -1.16 0.02 -3.72
CA ARG A 156 -2.59 -0.31 -3.74
C ARG A 156 -2.89 -1.80 -3.68
N THR A 157 -1.92 -2.64 -3.98
CA THR A 157 -2.07 -4.09 -3.87
C THR A 157 -1.66 -4.63 -2.49
N TYR A 158 -1.19 -3.76 -1.59
CA TYR A 158 -0.87 -4.18 -0.23
C TYR A 158 -2.12 -4.58 0.54
N PRO A 159 -2.04 -5.61 1.37
CA PRO A 159 -3.17 -6.04 2.19
C PRO A 159 -3.56 -4.97 3.20
N ASP A 160 -4.84 -4.83 3.47
CA ASP A 160 -5.34 -4.01 4.57
C ASP A 160 -5.29 -4.82 5.86
N VAL A 161 -4.13 -4.86 6.50
CA VAL A 161 -3.92 -5.54 7.77
C VAL A 161 -4.29 -4.63 8.92
N LYS A 162 -5.02 -5.17 9.89
CA LYS A 162 -5.38 -4.46 11.12
C LYS A 162 -4.36 -4.77 12.22
N GLU A 163 -4.11 -3.81 13.09
CA GLU A 163 -3.28 -3.98 14.29
C GLU A 163 -4.15 -4.60 15.40
N ILE A 164 -4.50 -5.85 15.22
CA ILE A 164 -5.27 -6.66 16.16
C ILE A 164 -4.65 -8.05 16.25
N PHE A 165 -5.04 -8.83 17.24
CA PHE A 165 -4.57 -10.20 17.39
C PHE A 165 -4.75 -10.97 16.07
N THR A 166 -3.64 -11.51 15.56
CA THR A 166 -3.57 -12.10 14.23
C THR A 166 -3.11 -13.55 14.30
N VAL A 167 -3.91 -14.42 13.72
CA VAL A 167 -3.62 -15.84 13.51
C VAL A 167 -3.12 -16.03 12.08
N CYS A 168 -1.93 -16.59 11.91
CA CYS A 168 -1.39 -16.94 10.60
C CYS A 168 -1.60 -18.43 10.34
N VAL A 169 -2.37 -18.78 9.32
CA VAL A 169 -2.51 -20.16 8.83
C VAL A 169 -1.38 -20.46 7.87
N TYR A 170 -0.55 -21.44 8.18
CA TYR A 170 0.69 -21.73 7.46
C TYR A 170 0.81 -23.23 7.10
N GLY A 171 1.54 -23.55 6.04
CA GLY A 171 1.74 -24.91 5.54
C GLY A 171 1.93 -24.93 4.04
N PHE A 172 2.15 -26.12 3.47
CA PHE A 172 2.34 -26.31 2.02
C PHE A 172 1.11 -25.89 1.19
N PRO A 173 1.26 -25.66 -0.12
CA PRO A 173 0.10 -25.48 -1.01
C PRO A 173 -0.86 -26.68 -0.92
N ASN A 174 -2.16 -26.43 -1.09
CA ASN A 174 -3.23 -27.43 -1.16
C ASN A 174 -3.43 -28.32 0.09
N VAL A 175 -2.77 -28.02 1.23
CA VAL A 175 -3.00 -28.73 2.49
C VAL A 175 -4.31 -28.36 3.21
N GLY A 176 -5.12 -27.45 2.68
CA GLY A 176 -6.42 -27.08 3.25
C GLY A 176 -6.41 -25.81 4.09
N LYS A 177 -5.41 -24.92 3.95
CA LYS A 177 -5.31 -23.64 4.69
C LYS A 177 -6.54 -22.75 4.51
N THR A 178 -6.95 -22.51 3.27
CA THR A 178 -8.11 -21.68 2.95
C THR A 178 -9.41 -22.30 3.45
N THR A 179 -9.50 -23.64 3.47
CA THR A 179 -10.63 -24.35 4.04
C THR A 179 -10.70 -24.11 5.57
N LEU A 180 -9.57 -24.18 6.25
CA LEU A 180 -9.50 -23.87 7.69
C LEU A 180 -9.85 -22.41 7.96
N LEU A 181 -9.32 -21.46 7.17
CA LEU A 181 -9.68 -20.04 7.28
C LEU A 181 -11.21 -19.86 7.22
N ASN A 182 -11.85 -20.47 6.21
CA ASN A 182 -13.30 -20.37 6.03
C ASN A 182 -14.09 -21.01 7.19
N LYS A 183 -13.62 -22.15 7.73
CA LYS A 183 -14.21 -22.78 8.92
C LYS A 183 -14.09 -21.91 10.18
N LEU A 184 -12.96 -21.20 10.33
CA LEU A 184 -12.75 -20.30 11.47
C LEU A 184 -13.59 -19.01 11.36
N THR A 185 -13.70 -18.43 10.18
CA THR A 185 -14.29 -17.10 9.94
C THR A 185 -15.73 -17.12 9.42
N GLY A 186 -16.34 -18.31 9.19
CA GLY A 186 -17.70 -18.43 8.70
C GLY A 186 -17.88 -18.04 7.23
N ALA A 187 -16.96 -18.45 6.35
CA ALA A 187 -17.03 -18.30 4.89
C ALA A 187 -17.03 -16.85 4.35
N GLN A 188 -16.61 -15.87 5.14
CA GLN A 188 -16.51 -14.46 4.72
C GLN A 188 -15.05 -13.97 4.58
N ALA A 189 -14.17 -14.82 4.11
CA ALA A 189 -12.79 -14.41 3.84
C ALA A 189 -12.75 -13.40 2.69
N LYS A 190 -12.23 -12.20 2.95
CA LYS A 190 -11.95 -11.22 1.90
C LYS A 190 -10.62 -11.58 1.23
N VAL A 191 -10.66 -11.72 -0.07
CA VAL A 191 -9.47 -11.94 -0.89
C VAL A 191 -8.74 -10.61 -1.05
N ALA A 192 -7.52 -10.51 -0.54
CA ALA A 192 -6.63 -9.39 -0.82
C ALA A 192 -5.54 -9.87 -1.78
N SER A 193 -5.48 -9.31 -2.99
CA SER A 193 -4.43 -9.62 -3.96
C SER A 193 -3.12 -8.92 -3.57
N TYR A 194 -2.01 -9.67 -3.60
CA TYR A 194 -0.67 -9.11 -3.41
C TYR A 194 -0.05 -8.66 -4.73
N ALA A 195 0.75 -7.60 -4.66
CA ALA A 195 1.51 -7.12 -5.80
C ALA A 195 2.44 -8.23 -6.32
N PHE A 196 2.45 -8.41 -7.63
CA PHE A 196 3.35 -9.33 -8.36
C PHE A 196 3.15 -10.83 -8.10
N THR A 197 2.07 -11.25 -7.47
CA THR A 197 1.78 -12.67 -7.27
C THR A 197 0.45 -13.06 -7.88
N THR A 198 0.39 -14.25 -8.49
CA THR A 198 -0.87 -14.91 -8.88
C THR A 198 -1.59 -15.50 -7.65
N GLN A 199 -0.94 -15.49 -6.49
CA GLN A 199 -1.48 -16.02 -5.24
C GLN A 199 -1.90 -14.87 -4.33
N THR A 200 -3.08 -14.99 -3.76
CA THR A 200 -3.69 -13.99 -2.87
C THR A 200 -3.49 -14.40 -1.42
N ILE A 201 -3.25 -13.43 -0.52
CA ILE A 201 -3.44 -13.68 0.91
C ILE A 201 -4.92 -13.49 1.19
N ASN A 202 -5.56 -14.55 1.65
CA ASN A 202 -6.92 -14.46 2.11
C ASN A 202 -6.92 -13.98 3.56
N SER A 203 -7.74 -13.00 3.86
CA SER A 203 -7.92 -12.51 5.22
C SER A 203 -9.37 -12.66 5.65
N GLY A 204 -9.58 -13.15 6.85
CA GLY A 204 -10.89 -13.23 7.47
C GLY A 204 -10.85 -12.69 8.88
N PHE A 205 -12.02 -12.41 9.44
CA PHE A 205 -12.17 -11.97 10.82
C PHE A 205 -13.13 -12.91 11.54
N VAL A 206 -12.78 -13.25 12.76
CA VAL A 206 -13.66 -13.98 13.68
C VAL A 206 -13.80 -13.17 14.97
N THR A 207 -14.98 -13.15 15.54
CA THR A 207 -15.21 -12.54 16.86
C THR A 207 -15.42 -13.66 17.86
N LEU A 208 -14.51 -13.80 18.82
CA LEU A 208 -14.60 -14.77 19.92
C LEU A 208 -14.74 -13.98 21.22
N ASP A 209 -15.85 -14.17 21.93
CA ASP A 209 -16.19 -13.45 23.16
C ASP A 209 -15.93 -11.94 23.10
N GLY A 210 -16.45 -11.28 22.06
CA GLY A 210 -16.30 -9.85 21.85
C GLY A 210 -14.89 -9.40 21.38
N THR A 211 -13.93 -10.32 21.29
CA THR A 211 -12.58 -10.03 20.77
C THR A 211 -12.53 -10.31 19.28
N LYS A 212 -12.25 -9.27 18.50
CA LYS A 212 -12.06 -9.40 17.05
C LYS A 212 -10.65 -9.88 16.76
N ILE A 213 -10.55 -11.00 16.05
CA ILE A 213 -9.31 -11.67 15.69
C ILE A 213 -9.20 -11.70 14.17
N GLN A 214 -8.03 -11.37 13.65
CA GLN A 214 -7.73 -11.50 12.23
C GLN A 214 -7.11 -12.87 11.95
N VAL A 215 -7.57 -13.54 10.90
CA VAL A 215 -6.99 -14.80 10.42
C VAL A 215 -6.45 -14.56 9.01
N LEU A 216 -5.19 -14.87 8.79
CA LEU A 216 -4.51 -14.71 7.50
C LEU A 216 -4.12 -16.08 6.96
N ASP A 217 -4.61 -16.41 5.75
CA ASP A 217 -4.16 -17.55 4.97
C ASP A 217 -2.97 -17.10 4.11
N VAL A 218 -1.79 -17.50 4.49
CA VAL A 218 -0.55 -17.15 3.80
C VAL A 218 -0.27 -18.14 2.68
N PRO A 219 0.15 -17.69 1.48
CA PRO A 219 0.53 -18.57 0.40
C PRO A 219 1.50 -19.66 0.89
N GLY A 220 1.26 -20.90 0.46
CA GLY A 220 2.13 -22.02 0.84
C GLY A 220 3.56 -21.79 0.35
N THR A 221 4.53 -21.94 1.23
CA THR A 221 5.94 -21.87 0.90
C THR A 221 6.45 -23.24 0.50
N LEU A 222 7.31 -23.30 -0.53
CA LEU A 222 7.86 -24.56 -1.04
C LEU A 222 9.14 -24.98 -0.30
N ALA A 223 9.56 -24.26 0.74
CA ALA A 223 10.77 -24.54 1.54
C ALA A 223 12.04 -24.76 0.69
N ARG A 224 12.18 -24.02 -0.43
CA ARG A 224 13.38 -24.09 -1.28
C ARG A 224 14.54 -23.38 -0.58
N ASP A 225 15.67 -24.04 -0.49
CA ASP A 225 16.85 -23.51 0.25
C ASP A 225 17.64 -22.47 -0.57
N ASP A 226 17.52 -22.43 -1.90
CA ASP A 226 18.48 -21.69 -2.73
C ASP A 226 18.05 -20.27 -3.15
N LYS A 227 16.76 -19.96 -3.24
CA LYS A 227 16.26 -18.60 -3.50
C LYS A 227 14.76 -18.53 -3.18
N MET A 228 14.40 -17.86 -2.10
CA MET A 228 13.02 -17.49 -1.85
C MET A 228 12.56 -16.53 -2.96
N ASN A 229 11.42 -16.84 -3.58
CA ASN A 229 10.79 -15.89 -4.50
C ASN A 229 10.07 -14.79 -3.72
N LEU A 230 9.66 -13.71 -4.38
CA LEU A 230 8.97 -12.58 -3.73
C LEU A 230 7.73 -13.01 -2.93
N ILE A 231 7.03 -14.07 -3.35
CA ILE A 231 5.85 -14.61 -2.67
C ILE A 231 6.25 -15.21 -1.31
N GLU A 232 7.32 -16.02 -1.31
CA GLU A 232 7.81 -16.67 -0.09
C GLU A 232 8.38 -15.66 0.90
N ILE A 233 9.08 -14.64 0.42
CA ILE A 233 9.58 -13.55 1.25
C ILE A 233 8.42 -12.76 1.89
N GLN A 234 7.36 -12.49 1.12
CA GLN A 234 6.16 -11.84 1.64
C GLN A 234 5.41 -12.71 2.65
N ALA A 235 5.28 -14.01 2.37
CA ALA A 235 4.70 -14.98 3.29
C ALA A 235 5.46 -15.00 4.63
N GLU A 236 6.78 -15.04 4.55
CA GLU A 236 7.66 -14.99 5.72
C GLU A 236 7.55 -13.67 6.47
N LEU A 237 7.42 -12.55 5.75
CA LEU A 237 7.20 -11.24 6.35
C LEU A 237 5.89 -11.18 7.14
N VAL A 238 4.79 -11.72 6.57
CA VAL A 238 3.50 -11.82 7.27
C VAL A 238 3.63 -12.66 8.52
N ARG A 239 4.27 -13.84 8.40
CA ARG A 239 4.49 -14.74 9.53
C ARG A 239 5.27 -14.08 10.67
N LYS A 240 6.37 -13.38 10.34
CA LYS A 240 7.25 -12.75 11.34
C LYS A 240 6.64 -11.50 11.96
N GLU A 241 6.09 -10.61 11.16
CA GLU A 241 5.73 -9.26 11.61
C GLU A 241 4.27 -9.13 12.07
N LEU A 242 3.36 -9.97 11.55
CA LEU A 242 1.93 -9.83 11.83
C LEU A 242 1.38 -10.93 12.72
N ALA A 243 1.85 -12.17 12.59
CA ALA A 243 1.28 -13.26 13.33
C ALA A 243 1.60 -13.12 14.83
N ASN A 244 0.58 -13.17 15.69
CA ASN A 244 0.74 -13.39 17.13
C ASN A 244 0.90 -14.88 17.41
N ILE A 245 0.15 -15.71 16.68
CA ILE A 245 0.26 -17.18 16.71
C ILE A 245 0.24 -17.75 15.29
N ILE A 246 0.77 -18.94 15.13
CA ILE A 246 0.77 -19.69 13.89
C ILE A 246 -0.10 -20.94 14.06
N VAL A 247 -0.97 -21.20 13.09
CA VAL A 247 -1.67 -22.47 12.95
C VAL A 247 -1.05 -23.21 11.78
N TYR A 248 -0.26 -24.23 12.07
CA TYR A 248 0.32 -25.07 11.03
C TYR A 248 -0.64 -26.17 10.61
N VAL A 249 -0.88 -26.28 9.30
CA VAL A 249 -1.82 -27.24 8.74
C VAL A 249 -1.05 -28.40 8.13
N PHE A 250 -1.24 -29.60 8.67
CA PHE A 250 -0.75 -30.86 8.10
C PHE A 250 -1.82 -31.53 7.25
N ASP A 251 -1.35 -32.25 6.22
CA ASP A 251 -2.13 -33.17 5.38
C ASP A 251 -1.42 -34.53 5.35
N VAL A 252 -1.83 -35.44 6.26
CA VAL A 252 -1.25 -36.79 6.36
C VAL A 252 -1.64 -37.69 5.19
N THR A 253 -2.67 -37.29 4.41
CA THR A 253 -3.10 -38.08 3.23
C THR A 253 -2.17 -37.87 2.03
N GLU A 254 -1.27 -36.89 2.12
CA GLU A 254 -0.35 -36.46 1.03
C GLU A 254 -1.05 -36.09 -0.29
N SER A 255 -2.38 -35.97 -0.26
CA SER A 255 -3.19 -35.59 -1.43
C SER A 255 -2.92 -34.15 -1.90
N SER A 256 -2.20 -33.35 -1.10
CA SER A 256 -1.65 -32.04 -1.49
C SER A 256 -0.49 -32.14 -2.49
N GLY A 257 0.08 -33.35 -2.71
CA GLY A 257 1.28 -33.58 -3.51
C GLY A 257 2.60 -33.40 -2.74
N TYR A 258 2.55 -33.22 -1.42
CA TYR A 258 3.72 -33.06 -0.56
C TYR A 258 3.74 -34.13 0.53
N SER A 259 4.85 -34.88 0.62
CA SER A 259 5.02 -35.92 1.62
C SER A 259 5.01 -35.34 3.04
N LEU A 260 4.59 -36.15 4.01
CA LEU A 260 4.58 -35.79 5.42
C LEU A 260 5.97 -35.37 5.90
N GLU A 261 7.03 -36.04 5.40
CA GLU A 261 8.41 -35.68 5.73
C GLU A 261 8.77 -34.25 5.33
N LYS A 262 8.38 -33.80 4.13
CA LYS A 262 8.58 -32.41 3.67
C LYS A 262 7.77 -31.42 4.52
N GLN A 263 6.56 -31.79 4.91
CA GLN A 263 5.72 -30.98 5.78
C GLN A 263 6.36 -30.83 7.16
N GLU A 264 6.96 -31.89 7.72
CA GLU A 264 7.72 -31.86 8.97
C GLU A 264 8.98 -30.99 8.87
N GLN A 265 9.71 -31.05 7.77
CA GLN A 265 10.87 -30.20 7.53
C GLN A 265 10.48 -28.71 7.54
N LEU A 266 9.37 -28.33 6.89
CA LEU A 266 8.85 -26.98 6.92
C LEU A 266 8.40 -26.56 8.31
N PHE A 267 7.74 -27.45 9.04
CA PHE A 267 7.32 -27.21 10.44
C PHE A 267 8.52 -26.91 11.34
N LYS A 268 9.58 -27.69 11.24
CA LYS A 268 10.84 -27.49 12.02
C LYS A 268 11.50 -26.15 11.71
N LYS A 269 11.34 -25.59 10.50
CA LYS A 269 11.85 -24.28 10.11
C LYS A 269 11.08 -23.09 10.73
N LEU A 270 9.90 -23.32 11.34
CA LEU A 270 9.09 -22.23 11.90
C LEU A 270 9.75 -21.48 13.07
N GLY A 271 10.78 -22.07 13.69
CA GLY A 271 11.43 -21.49 14.86
C GLY A 271 10.54 -21.54 16.11
N LYS A 272 11.10 -21.06 17.24
CA LYS A 272 10.42 -21.04 18.54
C LYS A 272 9.90 -19.65 18.92
N ASP A 273 9.97 -18.70 18.02
CA ASP A 273 9.67 -17.30 18.30
C ASP A 273 8.20 -17.03 18.58
N LYS A 274 7.32 -17.90 18.09
CA LYS A 274 5.87 -17.78 18.22
C LYS A 274 5.25 -19.10 18.60
N LYS A 275 4.11 -19.03 19.31
CA LYS A 275 3.34 -20.24 19.61
C LYS A 275 2.78 -20.81 18.32
N VAL A 276 3.01 -22.10 18.11
CA VAL A 276 2.49 -22.88 16.99
C VAL A 276 1.44 -23.85 17.48
N LEU A 277 0.26 -23.84 16.86
CA LEU A 277 -0.79 -24.83 17.05
C LEU A 277 -0.83 -25.71 15.81
N VAL A 278 -1.03 -27.01 16.00
CA VAL A 278 -1.05 -27.98 14.89
C VAL A 278 -2.48 -28.38 14.59
N TYR A 279 -2.90 -28.17 13.36
CA TYR A 279 -4.20 -28.59 12.86
C TYR A 279 -4.04 -29.63 11.74
N LEU A 280 -4.79 -30.72 11.84
CA LEU A 280 -4.80 -31.76 10.82
C LEU A 280 -6.00 -31.56 9.89
N SER A 281 -5.73 -31.36 8.61
CA SER A 281 -6.76 -31.27 7.58
C SER A 281 -7.10 -32.64 6.98
N LYS A 282 -8.19 -32.70 6.23
CA LYS A 282 -8.58 -33.89 5.42
C LYS A 282 -8.67 -35.20 6.24
N GLN A 283 -9.04 -35.08 7.50
CA GLN A 283 -9.19 -36.24 8.41
C GLN A 283 -10.27 -37.21 7.94
N ASP A 284 -11.22 -36.72 7.17
CA ASP A 284 -12.34 -37.45 6.59
C ASP A 284 -11.90 -38.51 5.55
N ILE A 285 -10.72 -38.34 4.96
CA ILE A 285 -10.16 -39.26 3.95
C ILE A 285 -8.85 -39.93 4.41
N ALA A 286 -8.38 -39.63 5.61
CA ALA A 286 -7.17 -40.20 6.19
C ALA A 286 -7.42 -41.62 6.74
N SER A 287 -6.50 -42.54 6.49
CA SER A 287 -6.55 -43.88 7.11
C SER A 287 -6.14 -43.83 8.58
N PRO A 288 -6.60 -44.77 9.42
CA PRO A 288 -6.19 -44.84 10.84
C PRO A 288 -4.68 -44.92 11.07
N ASP A 289 -3.95 -45.55 10.15
CA ASP A 289 -2.49 -45.67 10.24
C ASP A 289 -1.79 -44.34 9.93
N GLN A 290 -2.26 -43.61 8.92
CA GLN A 290 -1.75 -42.27 8.59
C GLN A 290 -1.95 -41.26 9.72
N LEU A 291 -3.01 -41.42 10.53
CA LEU A 291 -3.25 -40.55 11.69
C LEU A 291 -2.25 -40.80 12.84
N LYS A 292 -1.68 -42.02 12.96
CA LYS A 292 -0.67 -42.35 13.96
C LYS A 292 0.74 -41.84 13.61
N ASP A 293 0.99 -41.55 12.36
CA ASP A 293 2.32 -41.12 11.88
C ASP A 293 2.69 -39.71 12.37
N LEU A 294 1.69 -38.88 12.71
CA LEU A 294 1.91 -37.51 13.18
C LEU A 294 2.09 -37.46 14.70
N LYS A 295 3.31 -37.15 15.17
CA LYS A 295 3.71 -37.11 16.59
C LYS A 295 3.56 -35.71 17.23
N HIS A 296 2.52 -34.96 16.84
CA HIS A 296 2.26 -33.62 17.36
C HIS A 296 0.94 -33.59 18.13
N ASP A 297 0.81 -32.63 19.08
CA ASP A 297 -0.44 -32.34 19.77
C ASP A 297 -1.42 -31.70 18.77
N ILE A 298 -2.28 -32.52 18.15
CA ILE A 298 -3.26 -32.10 17.17
C ILE A 298 -4.46 -31.51 17.92
N VAL A 299 -4.88 -30.31 17.46
CA VAL A 299 -6.11 -29.68 17.95
C VAL A 299 -7.21 -29.81 16.92
N ASP A 300 -8.41 -30.14 17.37
CA ASP A 300 -9.61 -30.05 16.54
C ASP A 300 -10.09 -28.60 16.37
N LEU A 301 -11.11 -28.36 15.56
CA LEU A 301 -11.59 -27.00 15.28
C LEU A 301 -12.14 -26.28 16.54
N ALA A 302 -12.79 -27.01 17.46
CA ALA A 302 -13.34 -26.44 18.68
C ALA A 302 -12.21 -26.07 19.66
N GLN A 303 -11.29 -27.01 19.90
CA GLN A 303 -10.09 -26.79 20.70
C GLN A 303 -9.23 -25.65 20.14
N LEU A 304 -9.09 -25.57 18.81
CA LEU A 304 -8.36 -24.50 18.13
C LEU A 304 -8.98 -23.14 18.43
N LYS A 305 -10.30 -22.99 18.33
CA LYS A 305 -11.01 -21.75 18.66
C LYS A 305 -10.83 -21.35 20.12
N GLU A 306 -10.93 -22.29 21.05
CA GLU A 306 -10.73 -22.03 22.50
C GLU A 306 -9.29 -21.62 22.80
N GLN A 307 -8.29 -22.27 22.20
CA GLN A 307 -6.88 -21.91 22.41
C GLN A 307 -6.57 -20.52 21.79
N ILE A 308 -7.08 -20.22 20.61
CA ILE A 308 -6.94 -18.88 19.97
C ILE A 308 -7.54 -17.80 20.89
N LYS A 309 -8.74 -18.04 21.42
CA LYS A 309 -9.43 -17.15 22.35
C LYS A 309 -8.62 -16.91 23.62
N ALA A 310 -8.14 -17.97 24.26
CA ALA A 310 -7.34 -17.87 25.48
C ALA A 310 -6.04 -17.08 25.26
N LEU A 311 -5.39 -17.25 24.10
CA LEU A 311 -4.17 -16.53 23.76
C LEU A 311 -4.44 -15.06 23.45
N ALA A 312 -5.53 -14.76 22.72
CA ALA A 312 -5.92 -13.38 22.41
C ALA A 312 -6.32 -12.59 23.67
N ALA A 313 -6.90 -13.25 24.66
CA ALA A 313 -7.22 -12.61 25.95
C ALA A 313 -5.96 -12.24 26.77
N LYS A 314 -4.92 -13.07 26.71
CA LYS A 314 -3.64 -12.83 27.42
C LYS A 314 -2.82 -11.66 26.85
N GLU A 315 -2.97 -11.33 25.58
CA GLU A 315 -2.22 -10.26 24.92
C GLU A 315 -2.89 -8.87 25.07
N LYS A 316 -4.09 -8.83 25.66
CA LYS A 316 -4.79 -7.58 26.01
C LYS A 316 -4.42 -7.04 27.40
N LEU A 317 -3.71 -7.81 28.18
CA LEU A 317 -3.17 -7.49 29.51
C LEU A 317 -1.72 -7.05 29.40
#